data_87f82e3f1c4a071278c4c2c5ac2413b5
#
_entry.id   87f82e3f1c4a071278c4c2c5ac2413b5
#
_cell.length_a   1.000
_cell.length_b   1.000
_cell.length_c   1.000
_cell.angle_alpha   90.00
_cell.angle_beta   90.00
_cell.angle_gamma   90.00
#
_symmetry.space_group_name_H-M   'P 1'
#
loop_
_entity.id
_entity.type
_entity.pdbx_description
1 polymer ?
#
loop_
_entity_poly.entity_id
_entity_poly.type
_entity_poly.pdbx_seq_one_letter_code
_entity_poly.pdbx_strand_id
1 'polypeptide(L)'
;YEISCSLVGSEMCIRDSLGTYDENGKANAMNAAWGGIVGANEIIVDLSAHKTTDNIIINKAFTVGVADLEHLVACDYVGIVSANKEPNKVKKAGFTTTKSEFVNAPIINELPLTLECELVKVIDGSKYLAEIKNVSADEKYLGDDGEIDLSKFTPIIYDPVHHGYYRLGERVGNAFKDGAKLK
;
A
#
# COMPACT_ATOMS: atom_id res chain seq x y z
N TYR A 1 -12.20 10.02 -8.55
CA TYR A 1 -11.35 10.09 -9.76
C TYR A 1 -10.79 8.71 -10.02
N GLU A 2 -11.06 8.12 -11.19
CA GLU A 2 -10.39 6.90 -11.63
C GLU A 2 -8.94 7.24 -11.99
N ILE A 3 -8.03 6.97 -11.09
CA ILE A 3 -6.59 7.07 -11.38
C ILE A 3 -6.18 5.75 -12.05
N SER A 4 -5.58 5.83 -13.24
CA SER A 4 -5.06 4.65 -13.93
C SER A 4 -4.02 3.94 -13.05
N CYS A 5 -4.20 2.65 -12.80
CA CYS A 5 -3.31 1.80 -11.98
C CYS A 5 -1.86 1.70 -12.52
N SER A 6 -1.58 2.26 -13.70
CA SER A 6 -0.26 2.27 -14.32
C SER A 6 0.80 3.11 -13.62
N LEU A 7 0.43 3.84 -12.55
CA LEU A 7 1.31 4.77 -11.85
C LEU A 7 2.06 4.18 -10.64
N VAL A 8 1.70 2.98 -10.19
CA VAL A 8 2.41 2.32 -9.10
C VAL A 8 3.45 1.37 -9.70
N GLY A 9 4.70 1.80 -9.69
CA GLY A 9 5.81 1.07 -10.30
C GLY A 9 5.98 -0.36 -9.75
N SER A 10 6.18 -1.30 -10.65
CA SER A 10 6.08 -2.75 -10.42
C SER A 10 7.28 -3.42 -9.74
N GLU A 11 8.35 -2.73 -9.37
CA GLU A 11 9.59 -3.42 -8.97
C GLU A 11 10.36 -2.84 -7.78
N MET A 12 9.81 -1.91 -7.04
CA MET A 12 10.45 -1.48 -5.79
C MET A 12 9.52 -1.80 -4.63
N CYS A 13 10.09 -2.42 -3.60
CA CYS A 13 9.42 -2.62 -2.32
C CYS A 13 9.12 -1.24 -1.69
N ILE A 14 8.18 -0.50 -2.27
CA ILE A 14 7.54 0.61 -1.58
C ILE A 14 6.92 -0.04 -0.37
N ARG A 15 7.21 0.46 0.83
CA ARG A 15 6.66 -0.12 2.03
C ARG A 15 5.20 0.23 2.13
N ASP A 16 4.37 -0.77 1.86
CA ASP A 16 2.93 -0.59 1.83
C ASP A 16 2.30 -0.93 3.18
N SER A 17 1.41 -0.06 3.64
CA SER A 17 0.60 -0.33 4.83
C SER A 17 -0.72 -0.96 4.42
N LEU A 18 -0.90 -2.25 4.77
CA LEU A 18 -2.13 -2.98 4.50
C LEU A 18 -3.19 -2.63 5.55
N GLY A 19 -4.35 -2.17 5.11
CA GLY A 19 -5.52 -1.94 5.95
C GLY A 19 -6.52 -3.10 5.84
N THR A 20 -7.01 -3.62 6.97
CA THR A 20 -8.02 -4.70 7.02
C THR A 20 -8.99 -4.49 8.17
N TYR A 21 -10.21 -5.03 8.07
CA TYR A 21 -11.11 -5.16 9.22
C TYR A 21 -10.98 -6.54 9.85
N ASP A 22 -11.11 -6.62 11.17
CA ASP A 22 -11.29 -7.88 11.87
C ASP A 22 -12.77 -8.36 11.80
N GLU A 23 -13.07 -9.50 12.41
CA GLU A 23 -14.41 -10.08 12.48
C GLU A 23 -15.45 -9.20 13.17
N ASN A 24 -15.02 -8.19 13.93
CA ASN A 24 -15.88 -7.23 14.63
C ASN A 24 -15.96 -5.88 13.91
N GLY A 25 -15.36 -5.75 12.73
CA GLY A 25 -15.29 -4.50 11.97
C GLY A 25 -14.27 -3.50 12.51
N LYS A 26 -13.34 -3.93 13.38
CA LYS A 26 -12.28 -3.07 13.88
C LYS A 26 -11.13 -2.99 12.89
N ALA A 27 -10.69 -1.78 12.60
CA ALA A 27 -9.58 -1.54 11.69
C ALA A 27 -8.24 -2.04 12.26
N ASN A 28 -7.46 -2.68 11.42
CA ASN A 28 -6.09 -3.09 11.65
C ASN A 28 -5.21 -2.64 10.48
N ALA A 29 -3.96 -2.35 10.76
CA ALA A 29 -2.94 -2.05 9.76
C ALA A 29 -1.67 -2.85 10.03
N MET A 30 -0.96 -3.26 8.96
CA MET A 30 0.39 -3.83 9.04
C MET A 30 1.19 -3.42 7.80
N ASN A 31 2.51 -3.48 7.89
CA ASN A 31 3.34 -3.26 6.71
C ASN A 31 3.63 -4.57 5.98
N ALA A 32 3.51 -4.53 4.65
CA ALA A 32 4.03 -5.55 3.76
C ALA A 32 5.41 -5.13 3.23
N ALA A 33 6.36 -6.05 3.25
CA ALA A 33 7.71 -5.83 2.70
C ALA A 33 7.86 -6.44 1.30
N TRP A 34 6.97 -7.36 0.93
CA TRP A 34 7.06 -8.13 -0.30
C TRP A 34 5.73 -8.06 -1.05
N GLY A 35 5.76 -7.46 -2.23
CA GLY A 35 4.57 -7.34 -3.08
C GLY A 35 4.82 -6.42 -4.27
N GLY A 36 3.86 -6.36 -5.18
CA GLY A 36 3.90 -5.47 -6.33
C GLY A 36 2.76 -5.69 -7.30
N ILE A 37 2.62 -4.77 -8.24
CA ILE A 37 1.67 -4.85 -9.34
C ILE A 37 2.12 -5.95 -10.32
N VAL A 38 1.23 -6.88 -10.63
CA VAL A 38 1.52 -8.04 -11.51
C VAL A 38 0.67 -8.06 -12.77
N GLY A 39 -0.19 -7.08 -12.96
CA GLY A 39 -1.07 -6.92 -14.12
C GLY A 39 -1.60 -5.50 -14.22
N ALA A 40 -2.53 -5.26 -15.14
CA ALA A 40 -3.12 -3.93 -15.33
C ALA A 40 -3.88 -3.43 -14.09
N ASN A 41 -4.54 -4.34 -13.39
CA ASN A 41 -5.33 -4.09 -12.19
C ASN A 41 -5.15 -5.21 -11.14
N GLU A 42 -4.00 -5.86 -11.11
CA GLU A 42 -3.71 -6.95 -10.18
C GLU A 42 -2.47 -6.64 -9.35
N ILE A 43 -2.56 -6.94 -8.07
CA ILE A 43 -1.46 -6.84 -7.11
C ILE A 43 -1.26 -8.19 -6.40
N ILE A 44 -0.02 -8.52 -6.09
CA ILE A 44 0.32 -9.65 -5.25
C ILE A 44 1.09 -9.16 -4.01
N VAL A 45 0.74 -9.70 -2.84
CA VAL A 45 1.48 -9.46 -1.59
C VAL A 45 1.85 -10.80 -0.96
N ASP A 46 3.11 -10.97 -0.56
CA ASP A 46 3.58 -12.18 0.13
C ASP A 46 3.63 -11.91 1.63
N LEU A 47 2.80 -12.64 2.37
CA LEU A 47 2.56 -12.41 3.80
C LEU A 47 2.67 -13.74 4.56
N SER A 48 3.46 -13.74 5.63
CA SER A 48 3.39 -14.82 6.63
C SER A 48 2.10 -14.70 7.45
N ALA A 49 1.79 -15.75 8.22
CA ALA A 49 0.58 -15.80 9.03
C ALA A 49 0.54 -14.71 10.11
N HIS A 50 -0.44 -13.82 10.02
CA HIS A 50 -0.68 -12.69 10.91
C HIS A 50 -2.19 -12.45 11.08
N LYS A 51 -2.59 -11.63 12.06
CA LYS A 51 -4.00 -11.19 12.18
C LYS A 51 -4.51 -10.55 10.87
N THR A 52 -3.65 -9.87 10.13
CA THR A 52 -4.00 -9.27 8.84
C THR A 52 -4.35 -10.33 7.78
N THR A 53 -3.63 -11.44 7.71
CA THR A 53 -3.94 -12.53 6.77
C THR A 53 -5.27 -13.20 7.11
N ASP A 54 -5.56 -13.41 8.40
CA ASP A 54 -6.86 -13.90 8.84
C ASP A 54 -7.99 -12.96 8.43
N ASN A 55 -7.79 -11.65 8.63
CA ASN A 55 -8.73 -10.61 8.25
C ASN A 55 -8.99 -10.59 6.72
N ILE A 56 -7.93 -10.71 5.90
CA ILE A 56 -8.05 -10.78 4.44
C ILE A 56 -8.88 -11.99 4.01
N ILE A 57 -8.65 -13.15 4.63
CA ILE A 57 -9.42 -14.37 4.31
C ILE A 57 -10.90 -14.21 4.67
N ILE A 58 -11.21 -13.58 5.81
CA ILE A 58 -12.59 -13.36 6.28
C ILE A 58 -13.32 -12.35 5.39
N ASN A 59 -12.70 -11.19 5.16
CA ASN A 59 -13.36 -10.08 4.47
C ASN A 59 -13.20 -10.12 2.94
N LYS A 60 -12.29 -10.97 2.42
CA LYS A 60 -11.92 -11.02 1.00
C LYS A 60 -11.43 -9.69 0.44
N ALA A 61 -10.93 -8.81 1.30
CA ALA A 61 -10.56 -7.45 0.94
C ALA A 61 -9.45 -6.90 1.84
N PHE A 62 -8.68 -5.97 1.28
CA PHE A 62 -7.69 -5.16 1.98
C PHE A 62 -7.40 -3.88 1.21
N THR A 63 -6.84 -2.89 1.88
CA THR A 63 -6.27 -1.71 1.22
C THR A 63 -4.76 -1.74 1.28
N VAL A 64 -4.12 -1.06 0.34
CA VAL A 64 -2.66 -0.90 0.27
C VAL A 64 -2.36 0.58 0.24
N GLY A 65 -1.99 1.14 1.39
CA GLY A 65 -1.63 2.54 1.53
C GLY A 65 -0.13 2.73 1.32
N VAL A 66 0.25 3.63 0.41
CA VAL A 66 1.65 3.95 0.14
C VAL A 66 2.23 4.74 1.31
N ALA A 67 3.26 4.19 1.96
CA ALA A 67 3.94 4.86 3.06
C ALA A 67 4.87 5.96 2.53
N ASP A 68 4.90 7.09 3.22
CA ASP A 68 5.74 8.22 2.91
C ASP A 68 6.69 8.60 4.07
N LEU A 69 7.56 9.55 3.81
CA LEU A 69 8.56 10.00 4.78
C LEU A 69 7.90 10.64 6.03
N GLU A 70 6.78 11.33 5.87
CA GLU A 70 6.07 11.99 6.97
C GLU A 70 5.51 10.98 7.97
N HIS A 71 4.99 9.86 7.47
CA HIS A 71 4.34 8.82 8.28
C HIS A 71 5.23 7.59 8.56
N LEU A 72 6.55 7.67 8.26
CA LEU A 72 7.48 6.55 8.38
C LEU A 72 7.41 5.86 9.75
N VAL A 73 7.47 6.62 10.84
CA VAL A 73 7.46 6.06 12.21
C VAL A 73 6.14 5.36 12.52
N ALA A 74 5.02 5.93 12.10
CA ALA A 74 3.69 5.37 12.29
C ALA A 74 3.51 4.06 11.47
N CYS A 75 3.96 4.07 10.21
CA CYS A 75 3.96 2.90 9.34
C CYS A 75 4.85 1.78 9.91
N ASP A 76 6.07 2.10 10.36
CA ASP A 76 6.95 1.10 10.98
C ASP A 76 6.33 0.51 12.25
N TYR A 77 5.75 1.37 13.11
CA TYR A 77 5.10 0.92 14.34
C TYR A 77 3.98 -0.09 14.09
N VAL A 78 3.09 0.14 13.11
CA VAL A 78 2.02 -0.82 12.81
C VAL A 78 2.55 -2.11 12.18
N GLY A 79 3.75 -2.09 11.63
CA GLY A 79 4.45 -3.28 11.11
C GLY A 79 5.04 -4.17 12.20
N ILE A 80 5.64 -3.58 13.22
CA ILE A 80 6.34 -4.33 14.29
C ILE A 80 5.43 -4.77 15.44
N VAL A 81 4.23 -4.19 15.56
CA VAL A 81 3.28 -4.50 16.65
C VAL A 81 2.11 -5.34 16.14
N SER A 82 1.90 -6.50 16.75
CA SER A 82 0.74 -7.35 16.42
C SER A 82 -0.56 -6.81 17.02
N ALA A 83 -1.65 -6.79 16.24
CA ALA A 83 -2.99 -6.43 16.72
C ALA A 83 -3.53 -7.40 17.77
N ASN A 84 -3.01 -8.63 17.84
CA ASN A 84 -3.33 -9.58 18.90
C ASN A 84 -2.80 -9.13 20.27
N LYS A 85 -1.73 -8.34 20.32
CA LYS A 85 -1.12 -7.79 21.55
C LYS A 85 -1.56 -6.36 21.84
N GLU A 86 -1.73 -5.56 20.80
CA GLU A 86 -2.15 -4.16 20.89
C GLU A 86 -3.33 -3.92 19.91
N PRO A 87 -4.55 -4.18 20.33
CA PRO A 87 -5.74 -4.02 19.49
C PRO A 87 -6.00 -2.58 19.04
N ASN A 88 -5.38 -1.58 19.68
CA ASN A 88 -5.54 -0.16 19.38
C ASN A 88 -4.34 0.42 18.61
N LYS A 89 -3.49 -0.43 18.03
CA LYS A 89 -2.22 0.01 17.40
C LYS A 89 -2.42 1.06 16.30
N VAL A 90 -3.49 0.98 15.51
CA VAL A 90 -3.82 1.97 14.46
C VAL A 90 -4.00 3.36 15.08
N LYS A 91 -4.85 3.47 16.09
CA LYS A 91 -5.05 4.74 16.81
C LYS A 91 -3.78 5.21 17.53
N LYS A 92 -3.02 4.29 18.11
CA LYS A 92 -1.77 4.60 18.82
C LYS A 92 -0.66 5.07 17.88
N ALA A 93 -0.68 4.62 16.63
CA ALA A 93 0.18 5.14 15.56
C ALA A 93 -0.21 6.57 15.12
N GLY A 94 -1.36 7.08 15.56
CA GLY A 94 -1.90 8.36 15.11
C GLY A 94 -2.74 8.27 13.85
N PHE A 95 -3.03 7.06 13.38
CA PHE A 95 -3.85 6.86 12.18
C PHE A 95 -5.34 6.90 12.50
N THR A 96 -6.08 7.50 11.56
CA THR A 96 -7.54 7.44 11.45
C THR A 96 -7.94 6.63 10.22
N THR A 97 -9.13 6.10 10.21
CA THR A 97 -9.58 5.27 9.09
C THR A 97 -10.98 5.63 8.63
N THR A 98 -11.18 5.55 7.31
CA THR A 98 -12.49 5.63 6.66
C THR A 98 -12.80 4.30 5.98
N LYS A 99 -14.04 3.88 5.95
CA LYS A 99 -14.45 2.67 5.23
C LYS A 99 -14.38 2.92 3.73
N SER A 100 -13.74 2.01 2.98
CA SER A 100 -13.79 2.02 1.52
C SER A 100 -15.23 1.84 1.02
N GLU A 101 -15.57 2.54 -0.06
CA GLU A 101 -16.83 2.37 -0.79
C GLU A 101 -16.79 1.19 -1.77
N PHE A 102 -15.60 0.75 -2.16
CA PHE A 102 -15.37 -0.26 -3.20
C PHE A 102 -15.12 -1.65 -2.63
N VAL A 103 -14.52 -1.74 -1.43
CA VAL A 103 -14.16 -3.02 -0.81
C VAL A 103 -14.41 -3.01 0.69
N ASN A 104 -14.55 -4.18 1.31
CA ASN A 104 -14.76 -4.27 2.76
C ASN A 104 -13.44 -4.14 3.55
N ALA A 105 -12.79 -2.97 3.42
CA ALA A 105 -11.53 -2.68 4.10
C ALA A 105 -11.43 -1.19 4.48
N PRO A 106 -10.59 -0.82 5.47
CA PRO A 106 -10.38 0.56 5.89
C PRO A 106 -9.31 1.23 5.02
N ILE A 107 -9.55 2.48 4.63
CA ILE A 107 -8.55 3.41 4.11
C ILE A 107 -7.88 4.08 5.31
N ILE A 108 -6.55 4.17 5.33
CA ILE A 108 -5.78 4.95 6.30
C ILE A 108 -5.71 6.38 5.77
N ASN A 109 -6.38 7.31 6.43
CA ASN A 109 -6.62 8.66 5.92
C ASN A 109 -5.35 9.52 5.76
N GLU A 110 -4.34 9.23 6.54
CA GLU A 110 -3.07 9.99 6.56
C GLU A 110 -2.14 9.61 5.40
N LEU A 111 -2.37 8.45 4.74
CA LEU A 111 -1.51 8.00 3.65
C LEU A 111 -1.92 8.63 2.31
N PRO A 112 -0.95 9.07 1.50
CA PRO A 112 -1.21 9.89 0.30
C PRO A 112 -1.95 9.18 -0.82
N LEU A 113 -1.76 7.87 -0.94
CA LEU A 113 -2.30 7.04 -2.01
C LEU A 113 -2.70 5.70 -1.45
N THR A 114 -3.87 5.19 -1.85
CA THR A 114 -4.40 3.90 -1.41
C THR A 114 -4.97 3.11 -2.58
N LEU A 115 -4.54 1.84 -2.72
CA LEU A 115 -5.18 0.87 -3.60
C LEU A 115 -6.24 0.10 -2.78
N GLU A 116 -7.42 -0.08 -3.33
CA GLU A 116 -8.55 -0.75 -2.71
C GLU A 116 -8.75 -2.10 -3.41
N CYS A 117 -8.43 -3.19 -2.70
CA CYS A 117 -8.17 -4.50 -3.30
C CYS A 117 -9.16 -5.57 -2.84
N GLU A 118 -9.66 -6.38 -3.79
CA GLU A 118 -10.46 -7.57 -3.53
C GLU A 118 -9.61 -8.83 -3.75
N LEU A 119 -9.59 -9.73 -2.76
CA LEU A 119 -8.83 -10.97 -2.83
C LEU A 119 -9.38 -11.89 -3.93
N VAL A 120 -8.54 -12.25 -4.89
CA VAL A 120 -8.86 -13.24 -5.94
C VAL A 120 -8.54 -14.65 -5.43
N LYS A 121 -7.31 -14.87 -4.95
CA LYS A 121 -6.87 -16.18 -4.44
C LYS A 121 -5.60 -16.08 -3.60
N VAL A 122 -5.35 -17.12 -2.82
CA VAL A 122 -4.07 -17.32 -2.14
C VAL A 122 -3.30 -18.41 -2.87
N ILE A 123 -2.05 -18.13 -3.23
CA ILE A 123 -1.13 -19.02 -3.95
C ILE A 123 -0.06 -19.48 -2.95
N ASP A 124 0.23 -20.79 -2.93
CA ASP A 124 1.24 -21.43 -2.06
C ASP A 124 1.09 -21.06 -0.56
N GLY A 125 -0.12 -20.66 -0.13
CA GLY A 125 -0.43 -20.36 1.26
C GLY A 125 0.08 -19.01 1.78
N SER A 126 0.88 -18.27 1.03
CA SER A 126 1.45 -17.00 1.49
C SER A 126 1.24 -15.83 0.52
N LYS A 127 1.01 -16.10 -0.76
CA LYS A 127 0.90 -15.06 -1.79
C LYS A 127 -0.57 -14.73 -2.05
N TYR A 128 -0.97 -13.54 -1.67
CA TYR A 128 -2.34 -13.02 -1.79
C TYR A 128 -2.46 -12.24 -3.09
N LEU A 129 -3.02 -12.87 -4.12
CA LEU A 129 -3.34 -12.20 -5.38
C LEU A 129 -4.69 -11.49 -5.23
N ALA A 130 -4.73 -10.22 -5.57
CA ALA A 130 -5.93 -9.39 -5.48
C ALA A 130 -6.13 -8.55 -6.74
N GLU A 131 -7.39 -8.25 -7.04
CA GLU A 131 -7.80 -7.28 -8.04
C GLU A 131 -7.90 -5.89 -7.39
N ILE A 132 -7.34 -4.88 -8.02
CA ILE A 132 -7.45 -3.48 -7.62
C ILE A 132 -8.78 -2.96 -8.16
N LYS A 133 -9.72 -2.68 -7.26
CA LYS A 133 -11.07 -2.18 -7.59
C LYS A 133 -11.11 -0.68 -7.74
N ASN A 134 -10.26 0.03 -6.99
CA ASN A 134 -10.13 1.47 -7.04
C ASN A 134 -8.76 1.92 -6.55
N VAL A 135 -8.36 3.12 -6.97
CA VAL A 135 -7.20 3.83 -6.45
C VAL A 135 -7.67 5.20 -6.00
N SER A 136 -7.46 5.52 -4.73
CA SER A 136 -7.81 6.81 -4.14
C SER A 136 -6.56 7.56 -3.69
N ALA A 137 -6.57 8.88 -3.86
CA ALA A 137 -5.51 9.77 -3.40
C ALA A 137 -6.10 11.05 -2.83
N ASP A 138 -5.38 11.67 -1.90
CA ASP A 138 -5.71 13.01 -1.43
C ASP A 138 -5.38 14.03 -2.54
N GLU A 139 -6.33 14.92 -2.84
CA GLU A 139 -6.21 15.94 -3.91
C GLU A 139 -4.95 16.79 -3.81
N LYS A 140 -4.45 17.03 -2.60
CA LYS A 140 -3.20 17.80 -2.39
C LYS A 140 -1.96 17.17 -3.05
N TYR A 141 -2.02 15.87 -3.37
CA TYR A 141 -0.94 15.13 -4.02
C TYR A 141 -1.11 14.97 -5.53
N LEU A 142 -2.20 15.53 -6.10
CA LEU A 142 -2.42 15.55 -7.54
C LEU A 142 -1.70 16.74 -8.20
N GLY A 143 -1.20 16.51 -9.41
CA GLY A 143 -0.71 17.56 -10.31
C GLY A 143 -1.86 18.32 -10.97
N ASP A 144 -1.52 19.35 -11.76
CA ASP A 144 -2.49 20.15 -12.53
C ASP A 144 -3.19 19.32 -13.64
N ASP A 145 -2.60 18.18 -14.01
CA ASP A 145 -3.14 17.20 -14.95
C ASP A 145 -4.10 16.18 -14.29
N GLY A 146 -4.29 16.27 -12.97
CA GLY A 146 -5.11 15.34 -12.19
C GLY A 146 -4.45 14.00 -11.85
N GLU A 147 -3.18 13.82 -12.23
CA GLU A 147 -2.40 12.62 -11.94
C GLU A 147 -1.58 12.80 -10.65
N ILE A 148 -1.11 11.68 -10.06
CA ILE A 148 -0.26 11.71 -8.86
C ILE A 148 1.07 12.41 -9.17
N ASP A 149 1.36 13.46 -8.40
CA ASP A 149 2.62 14.19 -8.46
C ASP A 149 3.57 13.72 -7.35
N LEU A 150 4.54 12.88 -7.71
CA LEU A 150 5.56 12.36 -6.78
C LEU A 150 6.48 13.45 -6.20
N SER A 151 6.43 14.69 -6.70
CA SER A 151 7.14 15.81 -6.08
C SER A 151 6.43 16.36 -4.83
N LYS A 152 5.14 16.04 -4.66
CA LYS A 152 4.29 16.54 -3.55
C LYS A 152 4.31 15.65 -2.32
N PHE A 153 4.82 14.42 -2.43
CA PHE A 153 5.08 13.54 -1.29
C PHE A 153 6.31 12.69 -1.56
N THR A 154 6.89 12.09 -0.52
CA THR A 154 8.12 11.31 -0.64
C THR A 154 7.86 9.86 -0.25
N PRO A 155 7.56 8.98 -1.21
CA PRO A 155 7.44 7.54 -0.94
C PRO A 155 8.73 7.00 -0.34
N ILE A 156 8.60 6.03 0.57
CA ILE A 156 9.74 5.34 1.18
C ILE A 156 9.91 3.94 0.61
N ILE A 157 11.16 3.53 0.50
CA ILE A 157 11.57 2.22 0.00
C ILE A 157 12.23 1.47 1.14
N TYR A 158 11.94 0.19 1.27
CA TYR A 158 12.59 -0.69 2.24
C TYR A 158 13.74 -1.46 1.61
N ASP A 159 14.92 -1.39 2.25
CA ASP A 159 16.08 -2.23 1.94
C ASP A 159 16.08 -3.47 2.86
N PRO A 160 15.80 -4.67 2.32
CA PRO A 160 15.77 -5.88 3.11
C PRO A 160 17.16 -6.37 3.55
N VAL A 161 18.23 -5.87 2.95
CA VAL A 161 19.60 -6.28 3.26
C VAL A 161 20.10 -5.62 4.55
N HIS A 162 19.89 -4.30 4.65
CA HIS A 162 20.37 -3.52 5.79
C HIS A 162 19.26 -3.09 6.75
N HIS A 163 18.01 -3.51 6.46
CA HIS A 163 16.81 -3.13 7.23
C HIS A 163 16.63 -1.61 7.33
N GLY A 164 16.97 -0.90 6.24
CA GLY A 164 16.91 0.56 6.16
C GLY A 164 15.71 1.06 5.36
N TYR A 165 15.34 2.31 5.61
CA TYR A 165 14.37 3.03 4.78
C TYR A 165 15.09 4.08 3.94
N TYR A 166 14.73 4.15 2.66
CA TYR A 166 15.25 5.12 1.71
C TYR A 166 14.07 5.90 1.12
N ARG A 167 14.28 7.16 0.83
CA ARG A 167 13.31 7.95 0.08
C ARG A 167 13.49 7.76 -1.43
N LEU A 168 12.40 7.79 -2.17
CA LEU A 168 12.46 7.91 -3.62
C LEU A 168 13.12 9.25 -3.98
N GLY A 169 14.10 9.22 -4.87
CA GLY A 169 14.81 10.41 -5.33
C GLY A 169 14.09 11.14 -6.47
N GLU A 170 14.79 12.12 -7.06
CA GLU A 170 14.28 12.88 -8.20
C GLU A 170 14.19 12.04 -9.47
N ARG A 171 13.35 12.48 -10.42
CA ARG A 171 13.22 11.86 -11.73
C ARG A 171 14.53 12.01 -12.52
N VAL A 172 15.10 10.88 -12.98
CA VAL A 172 16.40 10.82 -13.67
C VAL A 172 16.30 10.54 -15.17
N GLY A 173 15.10 10.30 -15.70
CA GLY A 173 14.94 10.00 -17.13
C GLY A 173 13.50 9.78 -17.58
N ASN A 174 13.34 9.46 -18.86
CA ASN A 174 12.07 9.21 -19.52
C ASN A 174 12.02 7.77 -20.05
N ALA A 175 11.20 6.92 -19.44
CA ALA A 175 10.95 5.58 -19.94
C ALA A 175 10.43 5.61 -21.39
N PHE A 176 10.80 4.60 -22.19
CA PHE A 176 10.44 4.45 -23.61
C PHE A 176 10.98 5.54 -24.55
N LYS A 177 11.68 6.58 -24.05
CA LYS A 177 12.24 7.67 -24.84
C LYS A 177 13.77 7.70 -24.81
N ASP A 178 14.37 7.60 -23.63
CA ASP A 178 15.83 7.79 -23.51
C ASP A 178 16.63 6.69 -24.19
N GLY A 179 16.12 5.45 -24.21
CA GLY A 179 16.73 4.34 -24.94
C GLY A 179 16.70 4.49 -26.47
N ALA A 180 15.90 5.41 -27.02
CA ALA A 180 15.88 5.66 -28.47
C ALA A 180 17.19 6.23 -29.02
N LYS A 181 18.06 6.78 -28.14
CA LYS A 181 19.41 7.24 -28.49
C LYS A 181 20.33 6.12 -28.95
N LEU A 182 19.98 4.86 -28.73
CA LEU A 182 20.74 3.67 -29.13
C LEU A 182 20.21 3.03 -30.42
N LYS A 183 19.14 3.58 -31.01
CA LYS A 183 18.62 3.18 -32.32
C LYS A 183 19.34 3.93 -33.41
#